data_2493202f56175ead54a66c02bd7bec42
#
_entry.id   2493202f56175ead54a66c02bd7bec42
#
_cell.length_a   1.000
_cell.length_b   1.000
_cell.length_c   1.000
_cell.angle_alpha   90.00
_cell.angle_beta   90.00
_cell.angle_gamma   90.00
#
_symmetry.space_group_name_H-M   'P 1'
#
loop_
_entity.id
_entity.type
_entity.pdbx_description
1 polymer ?
#
loop_
_entity_poly.entity_id
_entity_poly.type
_entity_poly.pdbx_seq_one_letter_code
_entity_poly.pdbx_strand_id
1 'polypeptide(L)'
;VVKKIIFTVLCIIIILAGISIEKDKLNSVKYSKVNYITYNMNVNPEDLQLTRENTVRDKDLLITLFEGLVKEDNNGEIVPALAKEIITSEDGLEYTFILREDIYYSTGEKITAEAIKSFFKGFLSDRNNVYASSLDCIYGAKEFREEIGDFSNVAINVKDDSTIAIRLNYKNPYFINIIANPVFNLRDYGTLDRYKENFTSIRYTGPFVIKDVKNDGIYIEKNQKHYERIKITDETIRITFLNSEENTLAIFEKSTETNTDYFSGSIDIMMDAPINELLRLSQNSMVKSFNGSAVYYLSFNPDKETVGGDVNFRIAINSLLSKEYYSQLICKELLTPATSYVMETDETEQVFSIFGDTEKAKEFFNKVNINENPEIRVIFEKNNLNRRIVEDLSIDIKECTDSEIVLKEYSKEELKNAVDKGDYDIVLQRFDFSYRNPGEYFESFHKISNNNLISYENEEYYNLINSAKYEMNDEKRKIIYEECEKILRNQLISIPIYNINNVICVKEGINQVYVTTTGNIRLEKVKEVP
;
A
#
# COMPACT_ATOMS: atom_id res chain seq x y z
N VAL A 1 74.41 -34.40 3.05
CA VAL A 1 73.02 -34.64 3.43
C VAL A 1 72.49 -33.38 4.15
N VAL A 2 73.15 -32.86 5.19
CA VAL A 2 72.67 -31.71 6.01
C VAL A 2 72.48 -30.47 5.18
N LYS A 3 73.36 -30.09 4.23
CA LYS A 3 73.20 -28.90 3.36
C LYS A 3 71.98 -28.99 2.42
N LYS A 4 71.61 -30.21 1.96
CA LYS A 4 70.43 -30.40 1.16
C LYS A 4 69.15 -30.24 1.98
N ILE A 5 69.11 -30.69 3.21
CA ILE A 5 67.99 -30.57 4.13
C ILE A 5 67.77 -29.08 4.48
N ILE A 6 68.84 -28.36 4.78
CA ILE A 6 68.75 -26.91 5.07
C ILE A 6 68.22 -26.13 3.87
N PHE A 7 68.67 -26.45 2.64
CA PHE A 7 68.19 -25.79 1.44
C PHE A 7 66.70 -26.09 1.15
N THR A 8 66.25 -27.35 1.37
CA THR A 8 64.83 -27.70 1.21
C THR A 8 63.94 -27.00 2.23
N VAL A 9 64.38 -26.92 3.49
CA VAL A 9 63.65 -26.18 4.53
C VAL A 9 63.58 -24.68 4.22
N LEU A 10 64.65 -24.07 3.70
CA LEU A 10 64.64 -22.68 3.30
C LEU A 10 63.67 -22.39 2.13
N CYS A 11 63.63 -23.31 1.14
CA CYS A 11 62.66 -23.21 0.03
C CYS A 11 61.21 -23.33 0.51
N ILE A 12 60.92 -24.22 1.46
CA ILE A 12 59.56 -24.34 2.05
C ILE A 12 59.18 -23.08 2.82
N ILE A 13 60.09 -22.47 3.58
CA ILE A 13 59.84 -21.23 4.31
C ILE A 13 59.55 -20.08 3.32
N ILE A 14 60.32 -19.97 2.23
CA ILE A 14 60.11 -18.95 1.19
C ILE A 14 58.73 -19.13 0.49
N ILE A 15 58.34 -20.37 0.20
CA ILE A 15 57.03 -20.69 -0.39
C ILE A 15 55.91 -20.37 0.59
N LEU A 16 56.04 -20.69 1.87
CA LEU A 16 55.06 -20.38 2.90
C LEU A 16 54.95 -18.86 3.14
N ALA A 17 56.08 -18.14 3.13
CA ALA A 17 56.08 -16.69 3.20
C ALA A 17 55.45 -16.04 1.95
N GLY A 18 55.69 -16.59 0.75
CA GLY A 18 55.04 -16.14 -0.49
C GLY A 18 53.52 -16.34 -0.45
N ILE A 19 53.08 -17.50 0.04
CA ILE A 19 51.63 -17.79 0.20
C ILE A 19 50.99 -16.87 1.27
N SER A 20 51.72 -16.57 2.35
CA SER A 20 51.26 -15.63 3.37
C SER A 20 51.12 -14.20 2.81
N ILE A 21 52.10 -13.72 2.02
CA ILE A 21 52.08 -12.40 1.39
C ILE A 21 50.99 -12.31 0.31
N GLU A 22 50.74 -13.38 -0.46
CA GLU A 22 49.61 -13.42 -1.40
C GLU A 22 48.27 -13.46 -0.67
N LYS A 23 48.16 -14.20 0.44
CA LYS A 23 46.97 -14.21 1.29
C LYS A 23 46.72 -12.85 1.94
N ASP A 24 47.75 -12.15 2.39
CA ASP A 24 47.65 -10.81 2.91
C ASP A 24 47.35 -9.78 1.80
N LYS A 25 47.83 -9.97 0.56
CA LYS A 25 47.44 -9.17 -0.60
C LYS A 25 46.00 -9.43 -1.05
N LEU A 26 45.54 -10.67 -1.01
CA LEU A 26 44.12 -11.02 -1.24
C LEU A 26 43.21 -10.46 -0.14
N ASN A 27 43.69 -10.49 1.13
CA ASN A 27 42.97 -9.86 2.24
C ASN A 27 43.10 -8.33 2.29
N SER A 28 44.04 -7.73 1.55
CA SER A 28 44.24 -6.27 1.48
C SER A 28 43.60 -5.61 0.24
N VAL A 29 42.84 -6.34 -0.59
CA VAL A 29 41.78 -5.72 -1.36
C VAL A 29 40.75 -5.26 -0.31
N LYS A 30 41.03 -4.09 0.30
CA LYS A 30 40.00 -3.31 0.96
C LYS A 30 38.94 -3.05 -0.10
N TYR A 31 37.92 -3.91 -0.13
CA TYR A 31 36.66 -3.51 -0.71
C TYR A 31 36.32 -2.19 0.03
N SER A 32 36.38 -1.08 -0.66
CA SER A 32 35.87 0.17 -0.12
C SER A 32 34.45 -0.14 0.33
N LYS A 33 34.19 0.02 1.65
CA LYS A 33 32.85 -0.13 2.23
C LYS A 33 31.94 0.67 1.33
N VAL A 34 31.11 -0.01 0.55
CA VAL A 34 30.19 0.69 -0.35
C VAL A 34 29.08 1.21 0.55
N ASN A 35 29.17 2.49 0.89
CA ASN A 35 28.25 3.18 1.78
C ASN A 35 26.94 3.48 1.05
N TYR A 36 26.10 2.47 0.81
CA TYR A 36 24.72 2.68 0.38
C TYR A 36 23.81 1.61 0.98
N ILE A 37 22.58 2.01 1.26
CA ILE A 37 21.50 1.12 1.67
C ILE A 37 20.82 0.59 0.41
N THR A 38 20.54 -0.71 0.34
CA THR A 38 19.87 -1.30 -0.81
C THR A 38 18.41 -1.63 -0.50
N TYR A 39 17.51 -1.01 -1.24
CA TYR A 39 16.10 -1.33 -1.28
C TYR A 39 15.79 -2.16 -2.53
N ASN A 40 15.15 -3.34 -2.36
CA ASN A 40 14.62 -4.07 -3.50
C ASN A 40 13.18 -3.68 -3.76
N MET A 41 12.95 -3.09 -4.92
CA MET A 41 11.64 -2.83 -5.51
C MET A 41 11.38 -3.91 -6.56
N ASN A 42 10.40 -4.79 -6.37
CA ASN A 42 10.15 -5.95 -7.24
C ASN A 42 9.66 -5.59 -8.65
N VAL A 43 9.43 -4.31 -8.91
CA VAL A 43 8.99 -3.74 -10.18
C VAL A 43 10.02 -2.74 -10.67
N ASN A 44 10.32 -2.77 -11.97
CA ASN A 44 11.21 -1.82 -12.63
C ASN A 44 10.39 -0.92 -13.58
N PRO A 45 9.92 0.25 -13.15
CA PRO A 45 9.06 1.09 -13.96
C PRO A 45 9.69 1.44 -15.31
N GLU A 46 8.90 1.36 -16.37
CA GLU A 46 9.34 1.73 -17.71
C GLU A 46 9.50 3.24 -17.86
N ASP A 47 8.57 3.99 -17.23
CA ASP A 47 8.58 5.45 -17.21
C ASP A 47 8.21 5.97 -15.79
N LEU A 48 8.37 7.27 -15.57
CA LEU A 48 7.94 7.97 -14.34
C LEU A 48 6.66 8.82 -14.54
N GLN A 49 5.98 8.69 -15.67
CA GLN A 49 4.68 9.32 -15.85
C GLN A 49 3.65 8.62 -14.98
N LEU A 50 3.70 7.28 -14.94
CA LEU A 50 2.86 6.41 -14.11
C LEU A 50 1.36 6.76 -14.22
N THR A 51 0.92 7.05 -15.44
CA THR A 51 -0.45 7.41 -15.76
C THR A 51 -1.32 6.21 -16.19
N ARG A 52 -0.68 5.05 -16.36
CA ARG A 52 -1.33 3.77 -16.63
C ARG A 52 -1.56 3.00 -15.34
N GLU A 53 -2.31 1.90 -15.42
CA GLU A 53 -2.44 0.99 -14.27
C GLU A 53 -1.04 0.55 -13.81
N ASN A 54 -0.76 0.75 -12.54
CA ASN A 54 0.54 0.48 -11.94
C ASN A 54 0.35 -0.20 -10.56
N THR A 55 1.43 -0.76 -10.06
CA THR A 55 1.47 -1.37 -8.74
C THR A 55 1.72 -0.33 -7.65
N VAL A 56 1.56 -0.75 -6.40
CA VAL A 56 1.95 0.08 -5.24
C VAL A 56 3.44 0.42 -5.31
N ARG A 57 4.26 -0.55 -5.73
CA ARG A 57 5.73 -0.39 -5.80
C ARG A 57 6.19 0.68 -6.81
N ASP A 58 5.48 0.83 -7.93
CA ASP A 58 5.79 1.89 -8.90
C ASP A 58 5.71 3.29 -8.26
N LYS A 59 4.78 3.50 -7.33
CA LYS A 59 4.59 4.76 -6.63
C LYS A 59 5.71 5.08 -5.63
N ASP A 60 6.52 4.09 -5.22
CA ASP A 60 7.67 4.33 -4.34
C ASP A 60 8.69 5.28 -4.98
N LEU A 61 8.90 5.19 -6.31
CA LEU A 61 9.71 6.16 -7.04
C LEU A 61 9.06 7.55 -7.11
N LEU A 62 7.72 7.62 -7.24
CA LEU A 62 7.02 8.92 -7.23
C LEU A 62 7.21 9.66 -5.91
N ILE A 63 7.00 8.98 -4.78
CA ILE A 63 7.20 9.56 -3.45
C ILE A 63 8.66 9.96 -3.23
N THR A 64 9.58 9.14 -3.75
CA THR A 64 11.02 9.35 -3.57
C THR A 64 11.53 10.54 -4.37
N LEU A 65 11.06 10.71 -5.60
CA LEU A 65 11.61 11.67 -6.57
C LEU A 65 10.77 12.95 -6.72
N PHE A 66 9.49 12.90 -6.33
CA PHE A 66 8.57 14.02 -6.52
C PHE A 66 7.75 14.29 -5.26
N GLU A 67 7.31 15.55 -5.10
CA GLU A 67 6.51 16.01 -3.96
C GLU A 67 5.18 16.60 -4.44
N GLY A 68 4.10 16.37 -3.68
CA GLY A 68 2.77 16.91 -3.95
C GLY A 68 2.47 18.23 -3.24
N LEU A 69 1.28 18.77 -3.47
CA LEU A 69 0.77 19.89 -2.66
C LEU A 69 0.64 19.49 -1.19
N VAL A 70 0.24 18.26 -0.97
CA VAL A 70 0.07 17.60 0.33
C VAL A 70 0.73 16.23 0.32
N LYS A 71 0.95 15.66 1.49
CA LYS A 71 1.54 14.32 1.67
C LYS A 71 0.98 13.65 2.93
N GLU A 72 1.11 12.35 3.02
CA GLU A 72 0.86 11.58 4.23
C GLU A 72 2.06 11.71 5.19
N ASP A 73 1.81 11.97 6.46
CA ASP A 73 2.82 12.00 7.52
C ASP A 73 3.05 10.60 8.14
N ASN A 74 3.87 10.52 9.20
CA ASN A 74 4.19 9.25 9.86
C ASN A 74 3.03 8.66 10.68
N ASN A 75 1.94 9.40 10.88
CA ASN A 75 0.75 8.95 11.59
C ASN A 75 -0.37 8.52 10.62
N GLY A 76 -0.14 8.65 9.31
CA GLY A 76 -1.14 8.41 8.28
C GLY A 76 -2.06 9.61 8.02
N GLU A 77 -1.74 10.78 8.60
CA GLU A 77 -2.51 12.01 8.42
C GLU A 77 -2.02 12.80 7.20
N ILE A 78 -2.95 13.42 6.48
CA ILE A 78 -2.59 14.24 5.34
C ILE A 78 -2.20 15.65 5.80
N VAL A 79 -0.97 16.03 5.49
CA VAL A 79 -0.38 17.30 5.90
C VAL A 79 0.09 18.11 4.69
N PRO A 80 0.20 19.45 4.82
CA PRO A 80 0.80 20.30 3.79
C PRO A 80 2.25 19.89 3.45
N ALA A 81 2.59 19.90 2.13
CA ALA A 81 3.92 19.58 1.59
C ALA A 81 4.50 20.74 0.78
N LEU A 82 4.32 20.81 -0.55
CA LEU A 82 4.69 22.02 -1.30
C LEU A 82 3.83 23.22 -0.89
N ALA A 83 2.56 23.00 -0.51
CA ALA A 83 1.78 24.00 0.20
C ALA A 83 2.30 24.13 1.65
N LYS A 84 2.24 25.35 2.20
CA LYS A 84 2.43 25.60 3.64
C LYS A 84 1.10 25.68 4.38
N GLU A 85 0.02 26.03 3.65
CA GLU A 85 -1.30 26.25 4.21
C GLU A 85 -2.38 25.89 3.18
N ILE A 86 -3.51 25.40 3.67
CA ILE A 86 -4.68 25.05 2.87
C ILE A 86 -5.88 25.76 3.50
N ILE A 87 -6.60 26.55 2.69
CA ILE A 87 -7.79 27.29 3.13
C ILE A 87 -8.98 26.76 2.36
N THR A 88 -9.99 26.27 3.07
CA THR A 88 -11.26 25.84 2.48
C THR A 88 -12.26 27.00 2.58
N SER A 89 -12.96 27.32 1.49
CA SER A 89 -14.00 28.34 1.46
C SER A 89 -15.20 27.96 2.35
N GLU A 90 -15.98 28.95 2.79
CA GLU A 90 -17.18 28.74 3.63
C GLU A 90 -18.22 27.83 2.96
N ASP A 91 -18.33 27.90 1.63
CA ASP A 91 -19.22 27.02 0.85
C ASP A 91 -18.70 25.60 0.69
N GLY A 92 -17.46 25.31 1.13
CA GLY A 92 -16.81 24.00 1.02
C GLY A 92 -16.47 23.58 -0.41
N LEU A 93 -16.51 24.52 -1.37
CA LEU A 93 -16.29 24.22 -2.79
C LEU A 93 -14.93 24.67 -3.33
N GLU A 94 -14.19 25.54 -2.65
CA GLU A 94 -12.90 26.03 -3.12
C GLU A 94 -11.81 25.74 -2.07
N TYR A 95 -10.72 25.16 -2.54
CA TYR A 95 -9.51 24.92 -1.77
C TYR A 95 -8.40 25.82 -2.30
N THR A 96 -7.89 26.72 -1.45
CA THR A 96 -6.77 27.60 -1.76
C THR A 96 -5.52 27.07 -1.11
N PHE A 97 -4.50 26.79 -1.91
CA PHE A 97 -3.18 26.32 -1.49
C PHE A 97 -2.20 27.49 -1.53
N ILE A 98 -1.60 27.81 -0.40
CA ILE A 98 -0.53 28.81 -0.28
C ILE A 98 0.79 28.05 -0.25
N LEU A 99 1.62 28.24 -1.27
CA LEU A 99 2.89 27.54 -1.44
C LEU A 99 3.93 28.06 -0.43
N ARG A 100 4.90 27.20 -0.10
CA ARG A 100 6.10 27.57 0.66
C ARG A 100 6.95 28.54 -0.15
N GLU A 101 7.71 29.37 0.53
CA GLU A 101 8.64 30.31 -0.10
C GLU A 101 9.98 29.64 -0.51
N ASP A 102 10.33 28.53 0.14
CA ASP A 102 11.60 27.82 0.04
C ASP A 102 11.53 26.53 -0.79
N ILE A 103 10.59 26.44 -1.72
CA ILE A 103 10.43 25.30 -2.63
C ILE A 103 11.10 25.57 -3.99
N TYR A 104 11.98 24.64 -4.37
CA TYR A 104 12.74 24.69 -5.62
C TYR A 104 12.81 23.31 -6.26
N TYR A 105 12.85 23.29 -7.57
CA TYR A 105 13.31 22.11 -8.28
C TYR A 105 14.77 21.81 -7.95
N SER A 106 15.21 20.57 -8.15
CA SER A 106 16.60 20.16 -7.95
C SER A 106 17.59 20.98 -8.79
N THR A 107 17.15 21.53 -9.90
CA THR A 107 17.92 22.44 -10.80
C THR A 107 18.11 23.85 -10.21
N GLY A 108 17.36 24.20 -9.15
CA GLY A 108 17.42 25.50 -8.50
C GLY A 108 16.37 26.52 -8.95
N GLU A 109 15.53 26.18 -9.92
CA GLU A 109 14.38 27.00 -10.33
C GLU A 109 13.30 26.97 -9.25
N LYS A 110 12.64 28.11 -9.04
CA LYS A 110 11.56 28.20 -8.04
C LYS A 110 10.31 27.47 -8.53
N ILE A 111 9.67 26.70 -7.65
CA ILE A 111 8.37 26.09 -7.93
C ILE A 111 7.28 27.16 -7.73
N THR A 112 6.41 27.33 -8.74
CA THR A 112 5.35 28.34 -8.75
C THR A 112 3.97 27.70 -8.91
N ALA A 113 2.93 28.46 -8.59
CA ALA A 113 1.53 28.06 -8.81
C ALA A 113 1.24 27.74 -10.28
N GLU A 114 1.88 28.43 -11.22
CA GLU A 114 1.74 28.17 -12.66
C GLU A 114 2.35 26.80 -13.06
N ALA A 115 3.46 26.40 -12.43
CA ALA A 115 4.03 25.06 -12.63
C ALA A 115 3.07 23.95 -12.19
N ILE A 116 2.39 24.15 -11.07
CA ILE A 116 1.37 23.20 -10.56
C ILE A 116 0.16 23.16 -11.50
N LYS A 117 -0.33 24.31 -11.95
CA LYS A 117 -1.42 24.37 -12.94
C LYS A 117 -1.06 23.66 -14.23
N SER A 118 0.16 23.85 -14.71
CA SER A 118 0.68 23.20 -15.92
C SER A 118 0.77 21.68 -15.75
N PHE A 119 1.18 21.20 -14.58
CA PHE A 119 1.17 19.77 -14.25
C PHE A 119 -0.25 19.20 -14.35
N PHE A 120 -1.25 19.80 -13.68
CA PHE A 120 -2.64 19.33 -13.75
C PHE A 120 -3.19 19.37 -15.17
N LYS A 121 -2.83 20.37 -15.97
CA LYS A 121 -3.20 20.42 -17.39
C LYS A 121 -2.64 19.22 -18.15
N GLY A 122 -1.34 18.92 -18.02
CA GLY A 122 -0.71 17.76 -18.64
C GLY A 122 -1.36 16.45 -18.17
N PHE A 123 -1.59 16.32 -16.87
CA PHE A 123 -2.20 15.14 -16.25
C PHE A 123 -3.61 14.85 -16.78
N LEU A 124 -4.46 15.87 -16.91
CA LEU A 124 -5.81 15.77 -17.45
C LEU A 124 -5.86 15.62 -18.97
N SER A 125 -4.81 16.06 -19.70
CA SER A 125 -4.73 15.95 -21.15
C SER A 125 -4.35 14.55 -21.63
N ASP A 126 -3.75 13.73 -20.76
CA ASP A 126 -3.37 12.37 -21.11
C ASP A 126 -4.58 11.43 -21.05
N ARG A 127 -5.08 11.03 -22.22
CA ARG A 127 -6.27 10.17 -22.35
C ARG A 127 -6.08 8.75 -21.82
N ASN A 128 -4.84 8.29 -21.76
CA ASN A 128 -4.53 6.97 -21.23
C ASN A 128 -4.33 6.99 -19.71
N ASN A 129 -4.48 8.16 -19.10
CA ASN A 129 -4.31 8.32 -17.66
C ASN A 129 -5.52 7.79 -16.89
N VAL A 130 -5.37 6.61 -16.31
CA VAL A 130 -6.43 5.93 -15.53
C VAL A 130 -6.80 6.67 -14.25
N TYR A 131 -5.92 7.56 -13.76
CA TYR A 131 -6.15 8.35 -12.54
C TYR A 131 -6.83 9.70 -12.80
N ALA A 132 -6.92 10.14 -14.06
CA ALA A 132 -7.46 11.46 -14.38
C ALA A 132 -8.93 11.63 -13.94
N SER A 133 -9.73 10.56 -13.96
CA SER A 133 -11.12 10.57 -13.51
C SER A 133 -11.30 10.87 -12.02
N SER A 134 -10.26 10.64 -11.18
CA SER A 134 -10.30 11.00 -9.76
C SER A 134 -10.40 12.52 -9.54
N LEU A 135 -10.05 13.32 -10.56
CA LEU A 135 -10.17 14.78 -10.57
C LEU A 135 -11.47 15.30 -11.18
N ASP A 136 -12.40 14.43 -11.58
CA ASP A 136 -13.71 14.83 -12.14
C ASP A 136 -14.57 15.63 -11.15
N CYS A 137 -14.21 15.62 -9.87
CA CYS A 137 -14.80 16.50 -8.87
C CYS A 137 -14.40 17.98 -9.03
N ILE A 138 -13.31 18.30 -9.76
CA ILE A 138 -12.90 19.67 -10.07
C ILE A 138 -13.80 20.21 -11.19
N TYR A 139 -14.32 21.43 -11.01
CA TYR A 139 -15.21 22.08 -11.98
C TYR A 139 -14.53 22.16 -13.36
N GLY A 140 -15.20 21.66 -14.39
CA GLY A 140 -14.75 21.65 -15.78
C GLY A 140 -13.69 20.58 -16.11
N ALA A 141 -13.18 19.79 -15.14
CA ALA A 141 -12.15 18.81 -15.39
C ALA A 141 -12.64 17.62 -16.21
N LYS A 142 -13.84 17.12 -15.93
CA LYS A 142 -14.48 16.05 -16.69
C LYS A 142 -14.71 16.45 -18.14
N GLU A 143 -15.31 17.62 -18.36
CA GLU A 143 -15.61 18.15 -19.69
C GLU A 143 -14.31 18.34 -20.51
N PHE A 144 -13.24 18.83 -19.87
CA PHE A 144 -11.94 18.95 -20.52
C PHE A 144 -11.36 17.58 -20.91
N ARG A 145 -11.37 16.62 -20.01
CA ARG A 145 -10.88 15.25 -20.24
C ARG A 145 -11.65 14.53 -21.36
N GLU A 146 -12.96 14.78 -21.45
CA GLU A 146 -13.86 14.24 -22.48
C GLU A 146 -13.88 15.08 -23.78
N GLU A 147 -13.01 16.11 -23.91
CA GLU A 147 -12.90 17.01 -25.06
C GLU A 147 -14.18 17.83 -25.39
N ILE A 148 -15.03 18.02 -24.41
CA ILE A 148 -16.25 18.85 -24.53
C ILE A 148 -15.93 20.31 -24.20
N GLY A 149 -14.85 20.57 -23.41
CA GLY A 149 -14.45 21.88 -22.92
C GLY A 149 -12.97 22.19 -23.12
N ASP A 150 -12.61 23.45 -22.93
CA ASP A 150 -11.22 23.92 -22.93
C ASP A 150 -10.65 23.94 -21.51
N PHE A 151 -9.32 23.76 -21.35
CA PHE A 151 -8.67 23.80 -20.03
C PHE A 151 -8.84 25.15 -19.32
N SER A 152 -9.07 26.24 -20.05
CA SER A 152 -9.41 27.55 -19.45
C SER A 152 -10.68 27.53 -18.61
N ASN A 153 -11.57 26.55 -18.85
CA ASN A 153 -12.80 26.34 -18.08
C ASN A 153 -12.61 25.45 -16.86
N VAL A 154 -11.46 24.80 -16.72
CA VAL A 154 -11.12 23.99 -15.54
C VAL A 154 -10.77 24.94 -14.40
N ALA A 155 -11.47 24.81 -13.29
CA ALA A 155 -11.35 25.75 -12.16
C ALA A 155 -10.09 25.48 -11.31
N ILE A 156 -8.93 25.51 -11.96
CA ILE A 156 -7.59 25.53 -11.34
C ILE A 156 -7.01 26.91 -11.63
N ASN A 157 -7.09 27.81 -10.67
CA ASN A 157 -6.84 29.23 -10.84
C ASN A 157 -5.58 29.68 -10.09
N VAL A 158 -4.59 30.18 -10.82
CA VAL A 158 -3.43 30.85 -10.24
C VAL A 158 -3.87 32.26 -9.82
N LYS A 159 -3.73 32.58 -8.54
CA LYS A 159 -4.01 33.91 -7.98
C LYS A 159 -2.75 34.80 -8.04
N ASP A 160 -1.59 34.22 -7.75
CA ASP A 160 -0.25 34.79 -7.85
C ASP A 160 0.80 33.64 -7.92
N ASP A 161 2.09 33.97 -7.95
CA ASP A 161 3.19 32.98 -8.06
C ASP A 161 3.20 31.92 -6.95
N SER A 162 2.60 32.23 -5.80
CA SER A 162 2.60 31.38 -4.59
C SER A 162 1.21 30.87 -4.20
N THR A 163 0.16 31.22 -4.93
CA THR A 163 -1.22 30.91 -4.52
C THR A 163 -2.02 30.30 -5.67
N ILE A 164 -2.53 29.08 -5.46
CA ILE A 164 -3.39 28.38 -6.41
C ILE A 164 -4.71 27.99 -5.73
N ALA A 165 -5.84 28.25 -6.42
CA ALA A 165 -7.16 27.87 -5.95
C ALA A 165 -7.78 26.83 -6.89
N ILE A 166 -8.37 25.79 -6.30
CA ILE A 166 -9.04 24.70 -7.01
C ILE A 166 -10.51 24.69 -6.54
N ARG A 167 -11.46 24.85 -7.48
CA ARG A 167 -12.88 24.82 -7.17
C ARG A 167 -13.52 23.53 -7.66
N LEU A 168 -14.36 22.94 -6.80
CA LEU A 168 -15.04 21.67 -7.05
C LEU A 168 -16.45 21.89 -7.60
N ASN A 169 -17.00 20.86 -8.26
CA ASN A 169 -18.38 20.77 -8.73
C ASN A 169 -19.37 20.60 -7.57
N TYR A 170 -18.95 19.92 -6.52
CA TYR A 170 -19.73 19.60 -5.32
C TYR A 170 -18.79 19.53 -4.12
N LYS A 171 -19.36 19.64 -2.92
CA LYS A 171 -18.61 19.45 -1.67
C LYS A 171 -18.01 18.05 -1.64
N ASN A 172 -16.70 17.99 -1.48
CA ASN A 172 -15.99 16.72 -1.35
C ASN A 172 -15.02 16.78 -0.16
N PRO A 173 -15.41 16.26 1.00
CA PRO A 173 -14.59 16.31 2.21
C PRO A 173 -13.26 15.55 2.05
N TYR A 174 -13.18 14.65 1.07
CA TYR A 174 -11.99 13.83 0.80
C TYR A 174 -11.09 14.36 -0.32
N PHE A 175 -11.35 15.54 -0.84
CA PHE A 175 -10.55 16.10 -1.92
C PHE A 175 -9.05 16.18 -1.59
N ILE A 176 -8.70 16.55 -0.36
CA ILE A 176 -7.31 16.61 0.10
C ILE A 176 -6.68 15.21 0.12
N ASN A 177 -7.43 14.17 0.53
CA ASN A 177 -6.96 12.79 0.51
C ASN A 177 -6.73 12.29 -0.93
N ILE A 178 -7.63 12.66 -1.87
CA ILE A 178 -7.47 12.31 -3.28
C ILE A 178 -6.15 12.85 -3.82
N ILE A 179 -5.87 14.15 -3.64
CA ILE A 179 -4.66 14.78 -4.19
C ILE A 179 -3.38 14.43 -3.40
N ALA A 180 -3.49 13.77 -2.25
CA ALA A 180 -2.35 13.20 -1.53
C ALA A 180 -1.80 11.91 -2.17
N ASN A 181 -2.55 11.30 -3.12
CA ASN A 181 -2.04 10.15 -3.85
C ASN A 181 -0.77 10.55 -4.63
N PRO A 182 0.31 9.76 -4.56
CA PRO A 182 1.60 10.08 -5.20
C PRO A 182 1.51 10.35 -6.71
N VAL A 183 0.48 9.86 -7.39
CA VAL A 183 0.27 10.14 -8.82
C VAL A 183 0.04 11.63 -9.11
N PHE A 184 -0.33 12.42 -8.08
CA PHE A 184 -0.50 13.88 -8.17
C PHE A 184 0.74 14.68 -7.73
N ASN A 185 1.87 14.02 -7.45
CA ASN A 185 3.12 14.68 -7.17
C ASN A 185 3.61 15.46 -8.39
N LEU A 186 4.08 16.69 -8.16
CA LEU A 186 4.50 17.64 -9.19
C LEU A 186 5.70 17.12 -9.97
N ARG A 187 5.54 16.95 -11.28
CA ARG A 187 6.57 16.52 -12.22
C ARG A 187 6.32 17.03 -13.65
N ASP A 188 7.36 17.06 -14.45
CA ASP A 188 7.27 17.39 -15.88
C ASP A 188 7.18 16.11 -16.72
N TYR A 189 6.21 16.04 -17.60
CA TYR A 189 6.03 14.87 -18.47
C TYR A 189 7.08 14.73 -19.59
N GLY A 190 7.70 15.80 -20.02
CA GLY A 190 8.53 15.84 -21.24
C GLY A 190 9.79 14.95 -21.27
N THR A 191 10.28 14.49 -20.10
CA THR A 191 11.50 13.69 -19.98
C THR A 191 11.32 12.37 -19.26
N LEU A 192 10.11 12.07 -18.79
CA LEU A 192 9.85 10.99 -17.85
C LEU A 192 9.70 9.61 -18.50
N ASP A 193 9.39 9.57 -19.79
CA ASP A 193 9.29 8.35 -20.61
C ASP A 193 10.64 7.62 -20.77
N ARG A 194 11.75 8.36 -20.72
CA ARG A 194 13.11 7.84 -20.79
C ARG A 194 13.97 8.28 -19.62
N TYR A 195 13.40 8.22 -18.43
CA TYR A 195 14.04 8.75 -17.23
C TYR A 195 15.40 8.08 -16.91
N LYS A 196 15.59 6.82 -17.28
CA LYS A 196 16.87 6.10 -17.06
C LYS A 196 18.01 6.65 -17.92
N GLU A 197 17.69 7.24 -19.05
CA GLU A 197 18.66 7.86 -19.96
C GLU A 197 18.84 9.36 -19.67
N ASN A 198 17.76 10.02 -19.28
CA ASN A 198 17.67 11.48 -19.15
C ASN A 198 17.63 11.97 -17.69
N PHE A 199 17.98 11.12 -16.71
CA PHE A 199 17.82 11.42 -15.29
C PHE A 199 18.48 12.73 -14.84
N THR A 200 19.57 13.18 -15.49
CA THR A 200 20.26 14.43 -15.17
C THR A 200 19.49 15.68 -15.60
N SER A 201 18.54 15.55 -16.52
CA SER A 201 17.71 16.66 -17.03
C SER A 201 16.34 16.76 -16.36
N ILE A 202 15.99 15.78 -15.51
CA ILE A 202 14.71 15.78 -14.78
C ILE A 202 14.75 16.84 -13.67
N ARG A 203 13.67 17.62 -13.57
CA ARG A 203 13.46 18.57 -12.49
C ARG A 203 12.75 17.88 -11.33
N TYR A 204 13.52 17.33 -10.39
CA TYR A 204 12.99 16.66 -9.21
C TYR A 204 12.43 17.65 -8.20
N THR A 205 11.30 17.30 -7.58
CA THR A 205 10.66 18.10 -6.52
C THR A 205 10.71 17.41 -5.16
N GLY A 206 10.97 16.09 -5.15
CA GLY A 206 10.96 15.25 -3.97
C GLY A 206 12.27 15.23 -3.17
N PRO A 207 12.34 14.39 -2.15
CA PRO A 207 13.46 14.31 -1.21
C PRO A 207 14.77 13.82 -1.84
N PHE A 208 14.72 13.05 -2.94
CA PHE A 208 15.89 12.52 -3.62
C PHE A 208 15.94 12.92 -5.10
N VAL A 209 17.12 12.77 -5.67
CA VAL A 209 17.39 12.85 -7.10
C VAL A 209 18.06 11.55 -7.55
N ILE A 210 17.90 11.16 -8.80
CA ILE A 210 18.68 10.06 -9.38
C ILE A 210 20.10 10.56 -9.60
N LYS A 211 21.05 9.90 -8.97
CA LYS A 211 22.49 10.14 -9.09
C LYS A 211 23.10 9.39 -10.25
N ASP A 212 22.70 8.13 -10.42
CA ASP A 212 23.25 7.24 -11.43
C ASP A 212 22.28 6.09 -11.74
N VAL A 213 22.33 5.56 -12.96
CA VAL A 213 21.59 4.38 -13.39
C VAL A 213 22.57 3.36 -13.94
N LYS A 214 22.63 2.18 -13.32
CA LYS A 214 23.53 1.10 -13.68
C LYS A 214 22.77 -0.19 -13.93
N ASN A 215 23.47 -1.21 -14.42
CA ASN A 215 22.88 -2.53 -14.67
C ASN A 215 22.34 -3.21 -13.39
N ASP A 216 22.87 -2.86 -12.21
CA ASP A 216 22.50 -3.42 -10.91
C ASP A 216 21.50 -2.57 -10.13
N GLY A 217 21.02 -1.46 -10.70
CA GLY A 217 19.98 -0.64 -10.09
C GLY A 217 20.10 0.86 -10.33
N ILE A 218 19.19 1.59 -9.71
CA ILE A 218 19.17 3.06 -9.68
C ILE A 218 19.77 3.54 -8.36
N TYR A 219 20.70 4.47 -8.45
CA TYR A 219 21.32 5.11 -7.29
C TYR A 219 20.70 6.48 -7.10
N ILE A 220 20.18 6.74 -5.91
CA ILE A 220 19.59 8.02 -5.54
C ILE A 220 20.38 8.67 -4.42
N GLU A 221 20.40 9.99 -4.42
CA GLU A 221 21.00 10.80 -3.38
C GLU A 221 20.09 11.96 -2.98
N LYS A 222 20.31 12.50 -1.80
CA LYS A 222 19.55 13.59 -1.23
C LYS A 222 19.44 14.79 -2.14
N ASN A 223 18.22 15.29 -2.36
CA ASN A 223 17.97 16.54 -3.06
C ASN A 223 18.37 17.74 -2.18
N GLN A 224 19.48 18.39 -2.51
CA GLN A 224 20.01 19.53 -1.76
C GLN A 224 19.11 20.78 -1.83
N LYS A 225 18.12 20.80 -2.73
CA LYS A 225 17.15 21.89 -2.88
C LYS A 225 15.81 21.63 -2.18
N HIS A 226 15.62 20.43 -1.62
CA HIS A 226 14.37 20.10 -0.93
C HIS A 226 14.20 20.93 0.35
N TYR A 227 12.99 21.42 0.63
CA TYR A 227 12.70 22.27 1.79
C TYR A 227 12.93 21.55 3.14
N GLU A 228 12.79 20.23 3.20
CA GLU A 228 13.09 19.41 4.38
C GLU A 228 14.47 18.72 4.32
N ARG A 229 15.42 19.20 3.50
CA ARG A 229 16.74 18.56 3.30
C ARG A 229 17.49 18.20 4.57
N ILE A 230 17.28 18.93 5.66
CA ILE A 230 17.93 18.65 6.95
C ILE A 230 17.42 17.35 7.58
N LYS A 231 16.18 16.97 7.29
CA LYS A 231 15.54 15.77 7.82
C LYS A 231 15.78 14.52 6.97
N ILE A 232 16.31 14.69 5.75
CA ILE A 232 16.54 13.60 4.80
C ILE A 232 17.90 12.97 5.12
N THR A 233 17.99 11.64 5.03
CA THR A 233 19.25 10.91 5.17
C THR A 233 20.31 11.38 4.16
N ASP A 234 21.58 11.38 4.57
CA ASP A 234 22.71 11.65 3.69
C ASP A 234 23.20 10.36 2.96
N GLU A 235 22.61 9.21 3.29
CA GLU A 235 22.96 7.94 2.66
C GLU A 235 22.60 7.93 1.18
N THR A 236 23.47 7.35 0.36
CA THR A 236 23.11 6.94 -0.99
C THR A 236 22.28 5.67 -0.90
N ILE A 237 21.15 5.63 -1.59
CA ILE A 237 20.29 4.45 -1.63
C ILE A 237 20.38 3.84 -3.03
N ARG A 238 20.59 2.53 -3.10
CA ARG A 238 20.49 1.75 -4.31
C ARG A 238 19.13 1.08 -4.37
N ILE A 239 18.39 1.27 -5.45
CA ILE A 239 17.13 0.60 -5.72
C ILE A 239 17.39 -0.52 -6.73
N THR A 240 17.12 -1.78 -6.35
CA THR A 240 17.24 -2.96 -7.22
C THR A 240 15.86 -3.47 -7.61
N PHE A 241 15.79 -4.31 -8.66
CA PHE A 241 14.53 -4.73 -9.29
C PHE A 241 14.45 -6.25 -9.45
N LEU A 242 14.64 -6.99 -8.35
CA LEU A 242 14.46 -8.44 -8.35
C LEU A 242 12.97 -8.75 -8.17
N ASN A 243 12.38 -9.48 -9.12
CA ASN A 243 10.96 -9.78 -9.17
C ASN A 243 10.56 -11.14 -8.56
N SER A 244 11.51 -11.95 -8.08
CA SER A 244 11.24 -13.19 -7.34
C SER A 244 11.37 -12.94 -5.85
N GLU A 245 10.29 -13.14 -5.11
CA GLU A 245 10.24 -12.99 -3.65
C GLU A 245 11.26 -13.92 -2.96
N GLU A 246 11.35 -15.20 -3.40
CA GLU A 246 12.26 -16.20 -2.84
C GLU A 246 13.73 -15.86 -3.11
N ASN A 247 14.07 -15.41 -4.33
CA ASN A 247 15.42 -14.99 -4.66
C ASN A 247 15.81 -13.73 -3.87
N THR A 248 14.90 -12.80 -3.73
CA THR A 248 15.07 -11.57 -2.93
C THR A 248 15.33 -11.92 -1.47
N LEU A 249 14.52 -12.81 -0.90
CA LEU A 249 14.68 -13.31 0.47
C LEU A 249 16.04 -14.00 0.65
N ALA A 250 16.43 -14.90 -0.26
CA ALA A 250 17.70 -15.60 -0.17
C ALA A 250 18.90 -14.64 -0.18
N ILE A 251 18.85 -13.56 -0.97
CA ILE A 251 19.90 -12.53 -0.98
C ILE A 251 19.83 -11.68 0.29
N PHE A 252 18.64 -11.32 0.76
CA PHE A 252 18.43 -10.60 2.01
C PHE A 252 19.03 -11.36 3.19
N GLU A 253 18.78 -12.65 3.33
CA GLU A 253 19.28 -13.48 4.43
C GLU A 253 20.80 -13.74 4.33
N LYS A 254 21.31 -14.10 3.17
CA LYS A 254 22.73 -14.37 2.98
C LYS A 254 23.63 -13.23 3.44
N SER A 255 23.18 -12.01 3.30
CA SER A 255 23.93 -10.82 3.68
C SER A 255 23.86 -10.51 5.19
N THR A 256 23.00 -11.20 5.96
CA THR A 256 22.97 -11.12 7.43
C THR A 256 23.95 -12.09 8.11
N GLU A 257 24.28 -13.20 7.46
CA GLU A 257 25.16 -14.24 8.02
C GLU A 257 26.65 -13.87 7.99
N THR A 258 27.06 -12.98 7.09
CA THR A 258 28.47 -12.59 6.95
C THR A 258 28.68 -11.20 7.55
N ASN A 259 29.18 -11.15 8.77
CA ASN A 259 29.63 -9.93 9.47
C ASN A 259 30.84 -9.25 8.79
N THR A 260 31.15 -9.61 7.57
CA THR A 260 32.28 -9.11 6.78
C THR A 260 31.84 -8.90 5.35
N ASP A 261 31.90 -7.65 4.91
CA ASP A 261 31.82 -7.18 3.54
C ASP A 261 30.41 -7.13 2.94
N TYR A 262 29.88 -5.92 2.89
CA TYR A 262 28.77 -5.56 2.02
C TYR A 262 29.14 -5.93 0.58
N PHE A 263 28.63 -7.08 0.11
CA PHE A 263 28.70 -7.42 -1.30
C PHE A 263 27.90 -6.41 -2.10
N SER A 264 28.35 -6.09 -3.31
CA SER A 264 27.60 -5.29 -4.28
C SER A 264 26.20 -5.85 -4.62
N GLY A 265 25.82 -6.97 -4.02
CA GLY A 265 24.55 -7.67 -4.17
C GLY A 265 23.69 -7.76 -2.91
N SER A 266 24.06 -7.13 -1.76
CA SER A 266 23.23 -7.19 -0.55
C SER A 266 21.88 -6.46 -0.74
N ILE A 267 20.85 -6.96 -0.06
CA ILE A 267 19.55 -6.27 0.09
C ILE A 267 19.39 -5.96 1.58
N ASP A 268 19.07 -4.72 1.91
CA ASP A 268 18.92 -4.25 3.29
C ASP A 268 17.46 -4.01 3.66
N ILE A 269 16.63 -3.74 2.65
CA ILE A 269 15.20 -3.46 2.79
C ILE A 269 14.44 -4.24 1.72
N MET A 270 13.41 -4.99 2.13
CA MET A 270 12.53 -5.77 1.27
C MET A 270 11.07 -5.59 1.70
N MET A 271 10.17 -5.21 0.79
CA MET A 271 8.75 -5.02 1.07
C MET A 271 7.96 -6.32 0.90
N ASP A 272 8.14 -7.00 -0.21
CA ASP A 272 7.29 -8.13 -0.60
C ASP A 272 8.01 -9.45 -0.26
N ALA A 273 8.02 -9.80 1.03
CA ALA A 273 8.55 -11.09 1.50
C ALA A 273 7.53 -12.21 1.26
N PRO A 274 8.00 -13.45 0.95
CA PRO A 274 7.09 -14.59 0.84
C PRO A 274 6.26 -14.76 2.11
N ILE A 275 4.94 -14.88 1.96
CA ILE A 275 4.01 -14.87 3.08
C ILE A 275 4.27 -16.00 4.08
N ASN A 276 4.68 -17.16 3.58
CA ASN A 276 5.00 -18.35 4.40
C ASN A 276 6.25 -18.15 5.28
N GLU A 277 7.09 -17.17 4.96
CA GLU A 277 8.32 -16.85 5.70
C GLU A 277 8.14 -15.70 6.69
N LEU A 278 7.06 -14.90 6.56
CA LEU A 278 6.85 -13.71 7.40
C LEU A 278 6.84 -14.03 8.90
N LEU A 279 6.18 -15.12 9.31
CA LEU A 279 6.16 -15.53 10.72
C LEU A 279 7.57 -15.82 11.25
N ARG A 280 8.38 -16.53 10.48
CA ARG A 280 9.79 -16.84 10.84
C ARG A 280 10.66 -15.57 10.88
N LEU A 281 10.50 -14.69 9.91
CA LEU A 281 11.21 -13.41 9.84
C LEU A 281 10.80 -12.49 11.00
N SER A 282 9.52 -12.47 11.38
CA SER A 282 9.01 -11.73 12.52
C SER A 282 9.61 -12.22 13.84
N GLN A 283 9.68 -13.55 14.05
CA GLN A 283 10.32 -14.15 15.23
C GLN A 283 11.81 -13.76 15.35
N ASN A 284 12.47 -13.48 14.24
CA ASN A 284 13.84 -12.98 14.18
C ASN A 284 13.94 -11.43 14.24
N SER A 285 12.86 -10.74 14.54
CA SER A 285 12.79 -9.27 14.65
C SER A 285 13.18 -8.52 13.35
N MET A 286 13.05 -9.18 12.20
CA MET A 286 13.35 -8.60 10.88
C MET A 286 12.15 -7.91 10.24
N VAL A 287 10.94 -8.09 10.78
CA VAL A 287 9.70 -7.51 10.25
C VAL A 287 9.30 -6.30 11.06
N LYS A 288 8.98 -5.21 10.37
CA LYS A 288 8.28 -4.04 10.94
C LYS A 288 6.91 -3.93 10.29
N SER A 289 5.92 -3.54 11.08
CA SER A 289 4.52 -3.42 10.68
C SER A 289 4.06 -1.97 10.76
N PHE A 290 3.26 -1.57 9.79
CA PHE A 290 2.62 -0.26 9.69
C PHE A 290 1.16 -0.45 9.31
N ASN A 291 0.29 0.42 9.77
CA ASN A 291 -1.12 0.36 9.40
C ASN A 291 -1.28 0.40 7.88
N GLY A 292 -2.03 -0.56 7.34
CA GLY A 292 -2.34 -0.59 5.91
C GLY A 292 -3.69 0.08 5.59
N SER A 293 -4.10 -0.02 4.34
CA SER A 293 -5.39 0.49 3.85
C SER A 293 -6.26 -0.60 3.21
N ALA A 294 -6.12 -1.85 3.68
CA ALA A 294 -6.92 -2.94 3.17
C ALA A 294 -7.56 -3.76 4.29
N VAL A 295 -8.77 -4.25 4.02
CA VAL A 295 -9.53 -5.10 4.95
C VAL A 295 -10.03 -6.34 4.22
N TYR A 296 -9.91 -7.50 4.86
CA TYR A 296 -10.56 -8.71 4.41
C TYR A 296 -11.97 -8.84 5.00
N TYR A 297 -12.90 -9.24 4.14
CA TYR A 297 -14.29 -9.51 4.51
C TYR A 297 -14.71 -10.90 4.06
N LEU A 298 -15.51 -11.57 4.89
CA LEU A 298 -16.37 -12.65 4.46
C LEU A 298 -17.73 -12.06 4.09
N SER A 299 -18.12 -12.17 2.83
CA SER A 299 -19.40 -11.68 2.36
C SER A 299 -20.26 -12.85 1.89
N PHE A 300 -21.57 -12.73 2.04
CA PHE A 300 -22.50 -13.82 1.84
C PHE A 300 -23.37 -13.57 0.61
N ASN A 301 -23.74 -14.64 -0.06
CA ASN A 301 -24.74 -14.55 -1.11
C ASN A 301 -26.08 -14.16 -0.46
N PRO A 302 -26.70 -13.04 -0.86
CA PRO A 302 -27.93 -12.57 -0.25
C PRO A 302 -29.19 -13.33 -0.73
N ASP A 303 -29.07 -14.21 -1.72
CA ASP A 303 -30.19 -15.00 -2.23
C ASP A 303 -30.72 -15.94 -1.15
N LYS A 304 -32.00 -15.83 -0.86
CA LYS A 304 -32.69 -16.61 0.18
C LYS A 304 -32.75 -18.13 -0.12
N GLU A 305 -32.46 -18.53 -1.33
CA GLU A 305 -32.38 -19.95 -1.71
C GLU A 305 -31.01 -20.57 -1.41
N THR A 306 -30.01 -19.73 -1.05
CA THR A 306 -28.67 -20.15 -0.67
C THR A 306 -28.51 -20.20 0.86
N VAL A 307 -27.51 -20.95 1.33
CA VAL A 307 -27.13 -20.98 2.77
C VAL A 307 -26.72 -19.57 3.24
N GLY A 308 -25.97 -18.86 2.40
CA GLY A 308 -25.53 -17.48 2.66
C GLY A 308 -26.69 -16.50 2.85
N GLY A 309 -27.88 -16.79 2.30
CA GLY A 309 -29.10 -15.98 2.45
C GLY A 309 -29.76 -16.10 3.84
N ASP A 310 -29.46 -17.14 4.62
CA ASP A 310 -30.02 -17.33 5.97
C ASP A 310 -29.21 -16.51 7.01
N VAL A 311 -29.90 -15.64 7.74
CA VAL A 311 -29.27 -14.81 8.78
C VAL A 311 -28.67 -15.64 9.92
N ASN A 312 -29.27 -16.79 10.27
CA ASN A 312 -28.72 -17.67 11.31
C ASN A 312 -27.39 -18.27 10.87
N PHE A 313 -27.25 -18.61 9.58
CA PHE A 313 -25.98 -19.05 9.04
C PHE A 313 -24.90 -17.96 9.19
N ARG A 314 -25.22 -16.71 8.81
CA ARG A 314 -24.28 -15.59 8.94
C ARG A 314 -23.90 -15.31 10.40
N ILE A 315 -24.85 -15.41 11.33
CA ILE A 315 -24.57 -15.29 12.77
C ILE A 315 -23.68 -16.44 13.25
N ALA A 316 -23.92 -17.67 12.79
CA ALA A 316 -23.10 -18.83 13.13
C ALA A 316 -21.65 -18.63 12.66
N ILE A 317 -21.46 -18.25 11.38
CA ILE A 317 -20.12 -17.95 10.84
C ILE A 317 -19.44 -16.82 11.64
N ASN A 318 -20.13 -15.71 11.91
CA ASN A 318 -19.56 -14.62 12.71
C ASN A 318 -19.15 -15.07 14.12
N SER A 319 -19.93 -15.94 14.73
CA SER A 319 -19.64 -16.46 16.08
C SER A 319 -18.45 -17.44 16.07
N LEU A 320 -18.24 -18.14 14.96
CA LEU A 320 -17.19 -19.14 14.81
C LEU A 320 -15.78 -18.54 14.67
N LEU A 321 -15.67 -17.31 14.11
CA LEU A 321 -14.41 -16.72 13.74
C LEU A 321 -13.46 -16.45 14.91
N SER A 322 -12.39 -17.23 15.01
CA SER A 322 -11.28 -17.05 15.97
C SER A 322 -10.18 -16.17 15.35
N LYS A 323 -10.50 -14.90 15.07
CA LYS A 323 -9.64 -13.96 14.33
C LYS A 323 -8.27 -13.77 14.98
N GLU A 324 -8.22 -13.63 16.32
CA GLU A 324 -6.98 -13.47 17.09
C GLU A 324 -6.07 -14.71 16.93
N TYR A 325 -6.62 -15.91 17.07
CA TYR A 325 -5.87 -17.16 16.97
C TYR A 325 -5.22 -17.31 15.59
N TYR A 326 -5.99 -17.14 14.52
CA TYR A 326 -5.49 -17.32 13.16
C TYR A 326 -4.54 -16.20 12.71
N SER A 327 -4.73 -14.97 13.17
CA SER A 327 -3.77 -13.89 12.88
C SER A 327 -2.38 -14.21 13.45
N GLN A 328 -2.32 -14.80 14.65
CA GLN A 328 -1.05 -15.25 15.25
C GLN A 328 -0.42 -16.43 14.51
N LEU A 329 -1.22 -17.37 13.99
CA LEU A 329 -0.72 -18.51 13.22
C LEU A 329 -0.18 -18.11 11.84
N ILE A 330 -0.75 -17.09 11.22
CA ILE A 330 -0.31 -16.62 9.90
C ILE A 330 0.86 -15.64 10.06
N CYS A 331 0.60 -14.49 10.61
CA CYS A 331 1.58 -13.48 11.02
C CYS A 331 0.82 -12.26 11.59
N LYS A 332 0.93 -12.03 12.88
CA LYS A 332 0.26 -10.91 13.57
C LYS A 332 0.72 -9.53 13.10
N GLU A 333 1.94 -9.43 12.56
CA GLU A 333 2.46 -8.20 11.98
C GLU A 333 1.76 -7.86 10.66
N LEU A 334 1.27 -8.86 9.92
CA LEU A 334 0.55 -8.70 8.66
C LEU A 334 -0.96 -8.54 8.87
N LEU A 335 -1.54 -9.36 9.75
CA LEU A 335 -2.99 -9.43 9.95
C LEU A 335 -3.36 -8.98 11.36
N THR A 336 -4.13 -7.89 11.45
CA THR A 336 -4.75 -7.47 12.70
C THR A 336 -6.24 -7.84 12.67
N PRO A 337 -6.79 -8.54 13.69
CA PRO A 337 -8.22 -8.83 13.75
C PRO A 337 -9.06 -7.56 13.58
N ALA A 338 -9.99 -7.55 12.64
CA ALA A 338 -10.89 -6.42 12.45
C ALA A 338 -12.09 -6.52 13.41
N THR A 339 -12.38 -5.43 14.12
CA THR A 339 -13.49 -5.31 15.09
C THR A 339 -14.61 -4.40 14.62
N SER A 340 -14.42 -3.70 13.49
CA SER A 340 -15.39 -2.82 12.83
C SER A 340 -15.31 -2.94 11.30
N TYR A 341 -16.30 -2.39 10.58
CA TYR A 341 -16.31 -2.42 9.12
C TYR A 341 -15.23 -1.55 8.47
N VAL A 342 -14.78 -0.54 9.17
CA VAL A 342 -13.74 0.37 8.71
C VAL A 342 -12.52 0.26 9.60
N MET A 343 -11.37 0.68 9.11
CA MET A 343 -10.16 0.66 9.90
C MET A 343 -10.32 1.44 11.18
N GLU A 344 -9.93 0.79 12.28
CA GLU A 344 -10.04 1.35 13.61
C GLU A 344 -9.17 2.60 13.76
N THR A 345 -9.77 3.61 14.37
CA THR A 345 -9.07 4.68 15.08
C THR A 345 -9.19 4.41 16.57
N ASP A 346 -8.42 5.09 17.41
CA ASP A 346 -8.50 4.94 18.89
C ASP A 346 -9.92 5.19 19.46
N GLU A 347 -10.82 5.78 18.67
CA GLU A 347 -12.20 6.12 19.02
C GLU A 347 -13.25 5.15 18.42
N THR A 348 -12.83 4.12 17.69
CA THR A 348 -13.78 3.19 17.02
C THR A 348 -14.34 2.19 18.04
N GLU A 349 -15.66 2.06 18.12
CA GLU A 349 -16.33 1.06 18.95
C GLU A 349 -16.02 -0.35 18.41
N GLN A 350 -15.57 -1.27 19.28
CA GLN A 350 -15.37 -2.67 18.93
C GLN A 350 -16.71 -3.38 18.81
N VAL A 351 -17.12 -3.67 17.59
CA VAL A 351 -18.44 -4.19 17.26
C VAL A 351 -18.42 -5.70 17.02
N PHE A 352 -17.31 -6.21 16.49
CA PHE A 352 -17.14 -7.63 16.19
C PHE A 352 -16.16 -8.28 17.19
N SER A 353 -16.51 -9.48 17.68
CA SER A 353 -15.59 -10.26 18.51
C SER A 353 -14.36 -10.70 17.71
N ILE A 354 -13.22 -10.74 18.37
CA ILE A 354 -11.97 -11.33 17.83
C ILE A 354 -11.81 -12.79 18.27
N PHE A 355 -12.62 -13.24 19.23
CA PHE A 355 -12.62 -14.60 19.76
C PHE A 355 -13.83 -15.36 19.24
N GLY A 356 -13.61 -16.62 18.84
CA GLY A 356 -14.67 -17.52 18.45
C GLY A 356 -15.48 -18.05 19.64
N ASP A 357 -16.76 -18.36 19.40
CA ASP A 357 -17.69 -19.01 20.31
C ASP A 357 -18.36 -20.18 19.57
N THR A 358 -17.74 -21.35 19.65
CA THR A 358 -18.18 -22.57 18.97
C THR A 358 -19.57 -23.05 19.43
N GLU A 359 -19.90 -22.87 20.71
CA GLU A 359 -21.22 -23.31 21.22
C GLU A 359 -22.34 -22.42 20.68
N LYS A 360 -22.12 -21.12 20.64
CA LYS A 360 -23.05 -20.18 20.00
C LYS A 360 -23.15 -20.44 18.49
N ALA A 361 -22.04 -20.72 17.83
CA ALA A 361 -22.05 -21.07 16.41
C ALA A 361 -22.92 -22.30 16.13
N LYS A 362 -22.76 -23.39 16.91
CA LYS A 362 -23.60 -24.61 16.81
C LYS A 362 -25.06 -24.33 17.05
N GLU A 363 -25.38 -23.48 18.07
CA GLU A 363 -26.76 -23.07 18.33
C GLU A 363 -27.43 -22.44 17.11
N PHE A 364 -26.70 -21.56 16.41
CA PHE A 364 -27.22 -20.88 15.23
C PHE A 364 -27.20 -21.75 13.97
N PHE A 365 -26.20 -22.60 13.78
CA PHE A 365 -26.24 -23.60 12.69
C PHE A 365 -27.46 -24.52 12.79
N ASN A 366 -27.86 -24.92 14.00
CA ASN A 366 -29.07 -25.73 14.22
C ASN A 366 -30.39 -24.99 13.88
N LYS A 367 -30.35 -23.66 13.74
CA LYS A 367 -31.52 -22.85 13.34
C LYS A 367 -31.58 -22.59 11.84
N VAL A 368 -30.52 -22.92 11.13
CA VAL A 368 -30.44 -22.73 9.67
C VAL A 368 -31.44 -23.68 9.00
N ASN A 369 -32.36 -23.12 8.23
CA ASN A 369 -33.42 -23.86 7.60
C ASN A 369 -32.97 -24.41 6.21
N ILE A 370 -32.05 -25.38 6.22
CA ILE A 370 -31.50 -25.95 5.00
C ILE A 370 -31.68 -27.47 5.02
N ASN A 371 -31.83 -28.02 3.80
CA ASN A 371 -31.90 -29.47 3.54
C ASN A 371 -30.75 -30.20 4.27
N GLU A 372 -31.02 -31.42 4.74
CA GLU A 372 -30.03 -32.25 5.43
C GLU A 372 -28.69 -32.26 4.67
N ASN A 373 -27.61 -31.74 5.32
CA ASN A 373 -26.23 -31.64 4.84
C ASN A 373 -26.01 -30.83 3.54
N PRO A 374 -26.16 -29.51 3.57
CA PRO A 374 -25.88 -28.67 2.40
C PRO A 374 -24.39 -28.62 2.08
N GLU A 375 -24.08 -28.57 0.79
CA GLU A 375 -22.76 -28.16 0.31
C GLU A 375 -22.60 -26.66 0.55
N ILE A 376 -21.56 -26.25 1.28
CA ILE A 376 -21.22 -24.83 1.51
C ILE A 376 -20.08 -24.44 0.55
N ARG A 377 -20.35 -23.54 -0.38
CA ARG A 377 -19.42 -23.11 -1.42
C ARG A 377 -18.72 -21.82 -0.98
N VAL A 378 -17.42 -21.90 -0.75
CA VAL A 378 -16.56 -20.76 -0.42
C VAL A 378 -15.68 -20.43 -1.62
N ILE A 379 -15.83 -19.23 -2.16
CA ILE A 379 -15.07 -18.76 -3.33
C ILE A 379 -14.11 -17.63 -2.92
N PHE A 380 -12.96 -17.55 -3.60
CA PHE A 380 -11.93 -16.55 -3.28
C PHE A 380 -10.98 -16.33 -4.46
N GLU A 381 -10.28 -15.17 -4.44
CA GLU A 381 -9.21 -14.89 -5.39
C GLU A 381 -7.98 -15.74 -5.07
N LYS A 382 -7.39 -16.33 -6.11
CA LYS A 382 -6.24 -17.23 -6.02
C LYS A 382 -4.98 -16.54 -5.54
N ASN A 383 -4.64 -16.74 -4.27
CA ASN A 383 -3.32 -16.44 -3.68
C ASN A 383 -3.13 -17.26 -2.40
N ASN A 384 -1.89 -17.34 -1.91
CA ASN A 384 -1.53 -18.18 -0.76
C ASN A 384 -2.21 -17.72 0.54
N LEU A 385 -2.36 -16.42 0.75
CA LEU A 385 -2.99 -15.89 1.97
C LEU A 385 -4.50 -16.19 1.99
N ASN A 386 -5.19 -15.93 0.88
CA ASN A 386 -6.62 -16.21 0.77
C ASN A 386 -6.92 -17.69 0.98
N ARG A 387 -6.12 -18.55 0.35
CA ARG A 387 -6.24 -20.00 0.54
C ARG A 387 -6.10 -20.38 2.00
N ARG A 388 -5.09 -19.85 2.71
CA ARG A 388 -4.87 -20.13 4.12
C ARG A 388 -6.04 -19.70 4.98
N ILE A 389 -6.59 -18.51 4.77
CA ILE A 389 -7.73 -17.98 5.51
C ILE A 389 -8.97 -18.87 5.33
N VAL A 390 -9.28 -19.29 4.10
CA VAL A 390 -10.50 -20.10 3.84
C VAL A 390 -10.33 -21.56 4.26
N GLU A 391 -9.11 -22.10 4.24
CA GLU A 391 -8.82 -23.45 4.76
C GLU A 391 -9.04 -23.49 6.28
N ASP A 392 -8.52 -22.50 7.02
CA ASP A 392 -8.75 -22.37 8.47
C ASP A 392 -10.24 -22.23 8.78
N LEU A 393 -10.97 -21.35 8.07
CA LEU A 393 -12.43 -21.23 8.20
C LEU A 393 -13.16 -22.55 7.92
N SER A 394 -12.72 -23.30 6.90
CA SER A 394 -13.37 -24.57 6.53
C SER A 394 -13.23 -25.66 7.60
N ILE A 395 -12.12 -25.65 8.33
CA ILE A 395 -11.90 -26.55 9.47
C ILE A 395 -12.92 -26.23 10.57
N ASP A 396 -13.02 -24.96 10.94
CA ASP A 396 -13.94 -24.50 11.98
C ASP A 396 -15.40 -24.82 11.65
N ILE A 397 -15.83 -24.62 10.38
CA ILE A 397 -17.18 -24.96 9.96
C ILE A 397 -17.43 -26.48 10.07
N LYS A 398 -16.49 -27.32 9.64
CA LYS A 398 -16.59 -28.79 9.72
C LYS A 398 -16.67 -29.31 11.14
N GLU A 399 -16.05 -28.63 12.10
CA GLU A 399 -16.18 -28.99 13.52
C GLU A 399 -17.57 -28.72 14.12
N CYS A 400 -18.33 -27.85 13.46
CA CYS A 400 -19.67 -27.43 13.90
C CYS A 400 -20.81 -28.02 13.09
N THR A 401 -20.55 -28.56 11.91
CA THR A 401 -21.55 -29.05 10.98
C THR A 401 -21.09 -30.32 10.26
N ASP A 402 -22.02 -31.13 9.79
CA ASP A 402 -21.72 -32.27 8.89
C ASP A 402 -21.69 -31.86 7.40
N SER A 403 -21.67 -30.57 7.11
CA SER A 403 -21.73 -30.02 5.75
C SER A 403 -20.45 -30.27 4.98
N GLU A 404 -20.57 -30.53 3.68
CA GLU A 404 -19.45 -30.54 2.76
C GLU A 404 -19.02 -29.09 2.45
N ILE A 405 -17.72 -28.78 2.60
CA ILE A 405 -17.18 -27.46 2.26
C ILE A 405 -16.42 -27.55 0.96
N VAL A 406 -16.86 -26.81 -0.04
CA VAL A 406 -16.24 -26.74 -1.38
C VAL A 406 -15.51 -25.41 -1.54
N LEU A 407 -14.18 -25.47 -1.59
CA LEU A 407 -13.31 -24.32 -1.81
C LEU A 407 -13.02 -24.17 -3.30
N LYS A 408 -13.36 -23.00 -3.90
CA LYS A 408 -13.06 -22.69 -5.30
C LYS A 408 -12.23 -21.42 -5.40
N GLU A 409 -11.06 -21.53 -6.01
CA GLU A 409 -10.17 -20.39 -6.30
C GLU A 409 -10.34 -19.90 -7.73
N TYR A 410 -10.29 -18.60 -7.92
CA TYR A 410 -10.50 -17.92 -9.19
C TYR A 410 -9.45 -16.84 -9.42
N SER A 411 -9.19 -16.46 -10.66
CA SER A 411 -8.59 -15.16 -10.95
C SER A 411 -9.55 -14.02 -10.55
N LYS A 412 -9.06 -12.80 -10.43
CA LYS A 412 -9.91 -11.65 -10.03
C LYS A 412 -11.12 -11.46 -10.94
N GLU A 413 -10.95 -11.62 -12.25
CA GLU A 413 -12.04 -11.50 -13.24
C GLU A 413 -13.04 -12.65 -13.14
N GLU A 414 -12.54 -13.89 -13.00
CA GLU A 414 -13.40 -15.07 -12.83
C GLU A 414 -14.18 -15.03 -11.52
N LEU A 415 -13.59 -14.52 -10.43
CA LEU A 415 -14.27 -14.36 -9.15
C LEU A 415 -15.48 -13.43 -9.29
N LYS A 416 -15.31 -12.29 -9.96
CA LYS A 416 -16.42 -11.37 -10.24
C LYS A 416 -17.52 -12.06 -11.02
N ASN A 417 -17.18 -12.80 -12.07
CA ASN A 417 -18.14 -13.54 -12.88
C ASN A 417 -18.86 -14.64 -12.08
N ALA A 418 -18.18 -15.29 -11.12
CA ALA A 418 -18.77 -16.30 -10.24
C ALA A 418 -19.77 -15.67 -9.27
N VAL A 419 -19.45 -14.51 -8.71
CA VAL A 419 -20.36 -13.75 -7.85
C VAL A 419 -21.60 -13.28 -8.62
N ASP A 420 -21.42 -12.73 -9.82
CA ASP A 420 -22.54 -12.28 -10.68
C ASP A 420 -23.51 -13.42 -11.05
N LYS A 421 -23.03 -14.65 -11.12
CA LYS A 421 -23.85 -15.85 -11.35
C LYS A 421 -24.54 -16.39 -10.09
N GLY A 422 -24.14 -15.93 -8.91
CA GLY A 422 -24.67 -16.41 -7.64
C GLY A 422 -24.24 -17.83 -7.24
N ASP A 423 -23.20 -18.40 -7.87
CA ASP A 423 -22.74 -19.79 -7.61
C ASP A 423 -21.78 -19.85 -6.42
N TYR A 424 -22.21 -19.33 -5.26
CA TYR A 424 -21.46 -19.32 -4.01
C TYR A 424 -22.39 -19.12 -2.81
N ASP A 425 -21.90 -19.42 -1.62
CA ASP A 425 -22.52 -19.12 -0.34
C ASP A 425 -21.72 -18.09 0.45
N ILE A 426 -20.38 -18.21 0.43
CA ILE A 426 -19.43 -17.28 1.05
C ILE A 426 -18.40 -16.86 0.00
N VAL A 427 -18.07 -15.57 -0.05
CA VAL A 427 -16.93 -15.05 -0.80
C VAL A 427 -15.96 -14.35 0.16
N LEU A 428 -14.68 -14.76 0.13
CA LEU A 428 -13.61 -14.00 0.74
C LEU A 428 -13.19 -12.90 -0.21
N GLN A 429 -13.35 -11.64 0.20
CA GLN A 429 -12.93 -10.50 -0.59
C GLN A 429 -12.02 -9.58 0.21
N ARG A 430 -11.08 -8.97 -0.49
CA ARG A 430 -10.22 -7.92 0.01
C ARG A 430 -10.72 -6.59 -0.52
N PHE A 431 -10.92 -5.62 0.36
CA PHE A 431 -11.23 -4.25 0.00
C PHE A 431 -10.00 -3.38 0.23
N ASP A 432 -9.50 -2.76 -0.83
CA ASP A 432 -8.38 -1.84 -0.78
C ASP A 432 -8.91 -0.40 -0.80
N PHE A 433 -8.73 0.32 0.30
CA PHE A 433 -9.11 1.73 0.38
C PHE A 433 -8.09 2.58 -0.36
N SER A 434 -8.55 3.48 -1.20
CA SER A 434 -7.70 4.44 -1.91
C SER A 434 -7.04 5.44 -0.95
N TYR A 435 -7.72 5.70 0.18
CA TYR A 435 -7.29 6.49 1.34
C TYR A 435 -8.12 6.05 2.55
N ARG A 436 -7.68 6.34 3.78
CA ARG A 436 -8.42 5.96 5.01
C ARG A 436 -9.75 6.72 5.11
N ASN A 437 -10.73 6.28 4.34
CA ASN A 437 -12.06 6.87 4.30
C ASN A 437 -13.16 5.80 4.48
N PRO A 438 -13.92 5.85 5.58
CA PRO A 438 -15.06 4.97 5.78
C PRO A 438 -16.09 5.02 4.65
N GLY A 439 -16.31 6.21 4.08
CA GLY A 439 -17.29 6.42 3.02
C GLY A 439 -17.03 5.56 1.78
N GLU A 440 -15.77 5.34 1.41
CA GLU A 440 -15.42 4.53 0.25
C GLU A 440 -15.94 3.09 0.38
N TYR A 441 -15.83 2.50 1.58
CA TYR A 441 -16.37 1.17 1.84
C TYR A 441 -17.90 1.17 1.88
N PHE A 442 -18.50 2.09 2.63
CA PHE A 442 -19.96 2.14 2.76
C PHE A 442 -20.65 2.46 1.42
N GLU A 443 -20.08 3.36 0.61
CA GLU A 443 -20.58 3.65 -0.74
C GLU A 443 -20.51 2.42 -1.66
N SER A 444 -19.55 1.52 -1.45
CA SER A 444 -19.35 0.35 -2.29
C SER A 444 -20.51 -0.65 -2.26
N PHE A 445 -21.28 -0.70 -1.17
CA PHE A 445 -22.46 -1.56 -1.06
C PHE A 445 -23.65 -1.10 -1.89
N HIS A 446 -23.65 0.16 -2.30
CA HIS A 446 -24.74 0.68 -3.15
C HIS A 446 -24.62 0.19 -4.60
N LYS A 447 -23.40 -0.07 -5.06
CA LYS A 447 -23.15 -0.51 -6.44
C LYS A 447 -21.99 -1.50 -6.47
N ILE A 448 -22.18 -2.64 -7.13
CA ILE A 448 -21.10 -3.59 -7.38
C ILE A 448 -19.92 -2.85 -8.05
N SER A 449 -18.77 -2.99 -7.47
CA SER A 449 -17.52 -2.35 -7.93
C SER A 449 -16.39 -3.38 -8.03
N ASN A 450 -15.23 -2.98 -8.53
CA ASN A 450 -14.06 -3.86 -8.53
C ASN A 450 -13.53 -4.17 -7.13
N ASN A 451 -13.87 -3.35 -6.14
CA ASN A 451 -13.43 -3.50 -4.75
C ASN A 451 -14.48 -4.15 -3.86
N ASN A 452 -15.77 -4.07 -4.21
CA ASN A 452 -16.84 -4.78 -3.51
C ASN A 452 -17.73 -5.50 -4.51
N LEU A 453 -17.82 -6.82 -4.33
CA LEU A 453 -18.55 -7.71 -5.21
C LEU A 453 -20.03 -7.89 -4.80
N ILE A 454 -20.41 -7.40 -3.62
CA ILE A 454 -21.75 -7.57 -3.04
C ILE A 454 -22.48 -6.22 -3.04
N SER A 455 -23.69 -6.20 -3.57
CA SER A 455 -24.60 -5.05 -3.45
C SER A 455 -25.62 -5.27 -2.34
N TYR A 456 -26.05 -4.19 -1.71
CA TYR A 456 -27.08 -4.19 -0.69
C TYR A 456 -28.19 -3.20 -1.02
N GLU A 457 -29.38 -3.70 -1.29
CA GLU A 457 -30.53 -2.89 -1.62
C GLU A 457 -31.31 -2.53 -0.34
N ASN A 458 -31.07 -1.30 0.16
CA ASN A 458 -31.74 -0.76 1.32
C ASN A 458 -31.89 0.77 1.17
N GLU A 459 -33.10 1.29 1.15
CA GLU A 459 -33.39 2.71 0.91
C GLU A 459 -32.88 3.60 2.05
N GLU A 460 -33.01 3.17 3.32
CA GLU A 460 -32.53 3.90 4.49
C GLU A 460 -30.99 4.03 4.44
N TYR A 461 -30.30 2.91 4.16
CA TYR A 461 -28.85 2.89 4.00
C TYR A 461 -28.41 3.83 2.87
N TYR A 462 -29.08 3.77 1.73
CA TYR A 462 -28.78 4.62 0.59
C TYR A 462 -28.91 6.12 0.91
N ASN A 463 -29.97 6.52 1.63
CA ASN A 463 -30.18 7.92 2.02
C ASN A 463 -29.10 8.41 2.99
N LEU A 464 -28.65 7.56 3.94
CA LEU A 464 -27.55 7.87 4.85
C LEU A 464 -26.25 8.10 4.07
N ILE A 465 -25.87 7.19 3.17
CA ILE A 465 -24.65 7.33 2.36
C ILE A 465 -24.66 8.60 1.53
N ASN A 466 -25.79 8.91 0.87
CA ASN A 466 -25.91 10.15 0.10
C ASN A 466 -25.77 11.40 0.97
N SER A 467 -26.23 11.37 2.21
CA SER A 467 -26.06 12.51 3.13
C SER A 467 -24.61 12.65 3.60
N ALA A 468 -23.92 11.53 3.90
CA ALA A 468 -22.53 11.53 4.33
C ALA A 468 -21.59 12.07 3.24
N LYS A 469 -21.85 11.73 1.99
CA LYS A 469 -21.02 12.11 0.83
C LYS A 469 -20.74 13.61 0.73
N TYR A 470 -21.70 14.44 1.13
CA TYR A 470 -21.62 15.91 1.02
C TYR A 470 -21.49 16.61 2.38
N GLU A 471 -21.44 15.86 3.49
CA GLU A 471 -21.29 16.42 4.83
C GLU A 471 -19.83 16.81 5.08
N MET A 472 -19.57 18.11 5.26
CA MET A 472 -18.23 18.66 5.48
C MET A 472 -17.78 18.60 6.94
N ASN A 473 -18.72 18.45 7.87
CA ASN A 473 -18.41 18.33 9.30
C ASN A 473 -18.07 16.87 9.62
N ASP A 474 -16.83 16.62 10.05
CA ASP A 474 -16.31 15.29 10.31
C ASP A 474 -17.10 14.52 11.38
N GLU A 475 -17.49 15.20 12.48
CA GLU A 475 -18.26 14.58 13.58
C GLU A 475 -19.65 14.15 13.11
N LYS A 476 -20.34 14.99 12.33
CA LYS A 476 -21.64 14.64 11.76
C LYS A 476 -21.52 13.49 10.77
N ARG A 477 -20.49 13.50 9.94
CA ARG A 477 -20.24 12.45 8.97
C ARG A 477 -19.94 11.12 9.66
N LYS A 478 -19.15 11.13 10.76
CA LYS A 478 -18.88 9.96 11.61
C LYS A 478 -20.18 9.34 12.13
N ILE A 479 -21.08 10.15 12.69
CA ILE A 479 -22.39 9.68 13.18
C ILE A 479 -23.21 9.00 12.07
N ILE A 480 -23.20 9.55 10.86
CA ILE A 480 -23.91 8.92 9.73
C ILE A 480 -23.30 7.57 9.38
N TYR A 481 -21.97 7.45 9.38
CA TYR A 481 -21.31 6.17 9.11
C TYR A 481 -21.56 5.14 10.22
N GLU A 482 -21.65 5.53 11.48
CA GLU A 482 -22.05 4.66 12.59
C GLU A 482 -23.46 4.07 12.39
N GLU A 483 -24.41 4.86 11.89
CA GLU A 483 -25.74 4.35 11.53
C GLU A 483 -25.69 3.41 10.32
N CYS A 484 -24.86 3.68 9.31
CA CYS A 484 -24.63 2.77 8.18
C CYS A 484 -24.06 1.42 8.67
N GLU A 485 -23.06 1.48 9.55
CA GLU A 485 -22.45 0.29 10.15
C GLU A 485 -23.48 -0.56 10.91
N LYS A 486 -24.32 0.08 11.70
CA LYS A 486 -25.39 -0.59 12.46
C LYS A 486 -26.38 -1.32 11.55
N ILE A 487 -26.75 -0.73 10.40
CA ILE A 487 -27.62 -1.39 9.42
C ILE A 487 -26.93 -2.63 8.83
N LEU A 488 -25.68 -2.53 8.40
CA LEU A 488 -24.92 -3.66 7.84
C LEU A 488 -24.72 -4.77 8.88
N ARG A 489 -24.39 -4.41 10.12
CA ARG A 489 -24.21 -5.33 11.24
C ARG A 489 -25.45 -6.15 11.55
N ASN A 490 -26.63 -5.51 11.54
CA ASN A 490 -27.89 -6.20 11.83
C ASN A 490 -28.21 -7.28 10.80
N GLN A 491 -27.70 -7.15 9.58
CA GLN A 491 -27.92 -8.10 8.50
C GLN A 491 -26.73 -9.06 8.27
N LEU A 492 -25.53 -8.72 8.78
CA LEU A 492 -24.29 -9.49 8.57
C LEU A 492 -24.06 -9.91 7.12
N ILE A 493 -24.36 -9.03 6.17
CA ILE A 493 -24.17 -9.32 4.74
C ILE A 493 -22.68 -9.50 4.42
N SER A 494 -21.84 -8.80 5.16
CA SER A 494 -20.40 -8.88 5.11
C SER A 494 -19.86 -8.82 6.55
N ILE A 495 -18.81 -9.57 6.85
CA ILE A 495 -18.17 -9.61 8.17
C ILE A 495 -16.70 -9.23 7.97
N PRO A 496 -16.22 -8.15 8.60
CA PRO A 496 -14.80 -7.81 8.58
C PRO A 496 -14.01 -8.85 9.40
N ILE A 497 -12.92 -9.36 8.84
CA ILE A 497 -12.11 -10.39 9.50
C ILE A 497 -10.71 -9.89 9.86
N TYR A 498 -10.00 -9.25 8.93
CA TYR A 498 -8.64 -8.75 9.18
C TYR A 498 -8.40 -7.41 8.52
N ASN A 499 -7.81 -6.48 9.27
CA ASN A 499 -7.08 -5.36 8.72
C ASN A 499 -5.71 -5.87 8.23
N ILE A 500 -5.29 -5.47 7.04
CA ILE A 500 -4.01 -5.86 6.48
C ILE A 500 -3.03 -4.74 6.73
N ASN A 501 -1.97 -5.05 7.46
CA ASN A 501 -0.87 -4.13 7.69
C ASN A 501 0.13 -4.18 6.53
N ASN A 502 0.80 -3.06 6.31
CA ASN A 502 1.96 -3.02 5.44
C ASN A 502 3.19 -3.52 6.21
N VAL A 503 3.81 -4.58 5.75
CA VAL A 503 4.98 -5.16 6.39
C VAL A 503 6.24 -4.91 5.56
N ILE A 504 7.34 -4.65 6.24
CA ILE A 504 8.64 -4.42 5.63
C ILE A 504 9.69 -5.26 6.37
N CYS A 505 10.53 -5.95 5.62
CA CYS A 505 11.68 -6.64 6.17
C CYS A 505 12.90 -5.75 6.08
N VAL A 506 13.58 -5.56 7.22
CA VAL A 506 14.78 -4.72 7.34
C VAL A 506 15.87 -5.47 8.07
N LYS A 507 17.12 -5.22 7.69
CA LYS A 507 18.28 -5.73 8.43
C LYS A 507 18.45 -5.04 9.76
N GLU A 508 19.15 -5.74 10.66
CA GLU A 508 19.64 -5.14 11.89
C GLU A 508 20.46 -3.88 11.59
N GLY A 509 20.24 -2.81 12.36
CA GLY A 509 20.87 -1.52 12.13
C GLY A 509 20.02 -0.51 11.34
N ILE A 510 18.99 -0.94 10.59
CA ILE A 510 18.06 -0.02 9.94
C ILE A 510 16.89 0.27 10.88
N ASN A 511 16.90 1.43 11.52
CA ASN A 511 15.95 1.74 12.58
C ASN A 511 14.83 2.71 12.19
N GLN A 512 15.05 3.57 11.20
CA GLN A 512 14.05 4.56 10.79
C GLN A 512 13.58 4.24 9.38
N VAL A 513 12.52 3.46 9.28
CA VAL A 513 11.76 3.26 8.03
C VAL A 513 10.31 3.65 8.31
N TYR A 514 9.63 4.12 7.29
CA TYR A 514 8.21 4.41 7.34
C TYR A 514 7.54 3.91 6.05
N VAL A 515 6.37 3.34 6.20
CA VAL A 515 5.53 2.91 5.08
C VAL A 515 4.18 3.62 5.23
N THR A 516 3.73 4.27 4.16
CA THR A 516 2.43 4.95 4.12
C THR A 516 1.29 3.96 4.29
N THR A 517 0.10 4.42 4.63
CA THR A 517 -1.09 3.56 4.76
C THR A 517 -1.42 2.86 3.44
N THR A 518 -1.13 3.48 2.29
CA THR A 518 -1.27 2.89 0.96
C THR A 518 -0.12 1.95 0.57
N GLY A 519 0.82 1.67 1.49
CA GLY A 519 1.88 0.69 1.32
C GLY A 519 3.15 1.18 0.63
N ASN A 520 3.35 2.49 0.48
CA ASN A 520 4.55 3.04 -0.15
C ASN A 520 5.64 3.33 0.87
N ILE A 521 6.89 3.00 0.55
CA ILE A 521 8.03 3.28 1.43
C ILE A 521 8.50 4.73 1.34
N ARG A 522 8.81 5.32 2.50
CA ARG A 522 9.37 6.69 2.65
C ARG A 522 10.88 6.59 2.91
N LEU A 523 11.67 6.54 1.83
CA LEU A 523 13.12 6.32 1.89
C LEU A 523 13.89 7.48 2.55
N GLU A 524 13.35 8.69 2.59
CA GLU A 524 13.99 9.85 3.24
C GLU A 524 14.13 9.72 4.76
N LYS A 525 13.44 8.76 5.35
CA LYS A 525 13.50 8.48 6.79
C LYS A 525 14.51 7.38 7.14
N VAL A 526 14.98 6.62 6.14
CA VAL A 526 15.86 5.48 6.37
C VAL A 526 17.19 5.94 6.93
N LYS A 527 17.59 5.38 8.08
CA LYS A 527 18.90 5.61 8.69
C LYS A 527 19.51 4.30 9.15
N GLU A 528 20.77 4.12 8.83
CA GLU A 528 21.62 3.13 9.45
C GLU A 528 22.11 3.68 10.80
N VAL A 529 22.01 2.89 11.88
CA VAL A 529 22.60 3.25 13.18
C VAL A 529 23.96 2.60 13.22
N PRO A 530 25.02 3.40 13.49
CA PRO A 530 26.38 2.89 13.55
C PRO A 530 26.62 1.87 14.66
#